data_4c27f8456e5266c2fb4db0cbd99bc15a
#
_entry.id   4c27f8456e5266c2fb4db0cbd99bc15a
#
_cell.length_a   1.000
_cell.length_b   1.000
_cell.length_c   1.000
_cell.angle_alpha   90.00
_cell.angle_beta   90.00
_cell.angle_gamma   90.00
#
_symmetry.space_group_name_H-M   'P 1'
#
loop_
_entity.id
_entity.type
_entity.pdbx_description
1 polymer ?
#
loop_
_entity_poly.entity_id
_entity_poly.type
_entity_poly.pdbx_seq_one_letter_code
_entity_poly.pdbx_strand_id
1 'polypeptide(L)'
;MTDKKTNQTLIDSMFSAGAHFAYSRSRRHPSVTPFIFGAKNKVELFDLEKTSEVFAKTLEFIKTLGKENKTILFVGGKSEARKAVANAGLALAMPYVDGRWIGGALTNFKEIRKRIEKYERLVGERERGELIKYTKKERLLIDREIDNLEIMFGGIVSMKELPKAMFVVDAKREHIAVKEAQDMGIPVISLVGSDCNIRDVQYPVIGNDSSKANIEFFLSTVVKAYEEGKKTV
;
A
#
# COMPACT_ATOMS: atom_id res chain seq x y z
N MET A 1 -5.25 -31.69 8.32
CA MET A 1 -4.12 -31.51 9.27
C MET A 1 -3.06 -30.52 8.78
N THR A 2 -2.93 -30.29 7.50
CA THR A 2 -2.03 -29.30 6.86
C THR A 2 -2.39 -27.85 7.22
N ASP A 3 -3.69 -27.48 7.23
CA ASP A 3 -4.12 -26.09 7.46
C ASP A 3 -3.79 -25.57 8.88
N LYS A 4 -3.88 -26.43 9.91
CA LYS A 4 -3.56 -26.03 11.29
C LYS A 4 -2.06 -25.76 11.48
N LYS A 5 -1.18 -26.53 10.86
CA LYS A 5 0.30 -26.30 10.92
C LYS A 5 0.68 -25.03 10.19
N THR A 6 0.08 -24.75 9.02
CA THR A 6 0.34 -23.55 8.23
C THR A 6 -0.13 -22.30 8.96
N ASN A 7 -1.29 -22.36 9.63
CA ASN A 7 -1.82 -21.26 10.43
C ASN A 7 -0.93 -20.95 11.64
N GLN A 8 -0.42 -21.99 12.33
CA GLN A 8 0.47 -21.79 13.47
C GLN A 8 1.80 -21.12 13.07
N THR A 9 2.40 -21.54 11.96
CA THR A 9 3.63 -20.91 11.45
C THR A 9 3.43 -19.46 11.02
N LEU A 10 2.23 -19.12 10.51
CA LEU A 10 1.88 -17.73 10.18
C LEU A 10 1.75 -16.88 11.45
N ILE A 11 1.06 -17.37 12.47
CA ILE A 11 0.91 -16.69 13.77
C ILE A 11 2.26 -16.45 14.42
N ASP A 12 3.15 -17.44 14.43
CA ASP A 12 4.50 -17.31 14.99
C ASP A 12 5.34 -16.26 14.23
N SER A 13 5.19 -16.20 12.91
CA SER A 13 5.83 -15.19 12.07
C SER A 13 5.29 -13.79 12.32
N MET A 14 3.95 -13.65 12.45
CA MET A 14 3.29 -12.39 12.81
C MET A 14 3.73 -11.91 14.19
N PHE A 15 3.83 -12.83 15.16
CA PHE A 15 4.30 -12.50 16.50
C PHE A 15 5.75 -12.00 16.49
N SER A 16 6.64 -12.69 15.76
CA SER A 16 8.05 -12.31 15.61
C SER A 16 8.23 -10.96 14.92
N ALA A 17 7.35 -10.61 13.95
CA ALA A 17 7.33 -9.32 13.31
C ALA A 17 6.75 -8.19 14.19
N GLY A 18 6.15 -8.52 15.35
CA GLY A 18 5.54 -7.56 16.27
C GLY A 18 4.14 -7.10 15.85
N ALA A 19 3.41 -7.92 15.11
CA ALA A 19 2.03 -7.63 14.66
C ALA A 19 1.04 -7.45 15.80
N HIS A 20 1.31 -8.06 16.96
CA HIS A 20 0.45 -8.07 18.12
C HIS A 20 0.38 -6.72 18.87
N PHE A 21 1.28 -5.78 18.62
CA PHE A 21 1.26 -4.48 19.28
C PHE A 21 0.22 -3.55 18.65
N ALA A 22 -0.65 -3.00 19.50
CA ALA A 22 -1.65 -2.00 19.16
C ALA A 22 -1.34 -0.66 19.85
N TYR A 23 -2.11 0.36 19.55
CA TYR A 23 -2.03 1.63 20.31
C TYR A 23 -2.67 1.48 21.70
N SER A 24 -2.58 2.55 22.50
CA SER A 24 -3.26 2.62 23.78
C SER A 24 -4.78 2.65 23.60
N ARG A 25 -5.51 2.18 24.63
CA ARG A 25 -6.98 2.15 24.64
C ARG A 25 -7.63 3.49 24.31
N SER A 26 -7.02 4.60 24.68
CA SER A 26 -7.53 5.95 24.42
C SER A 26 -7.58 6.31 22.92
N ARG A 27 -6.76 5.63 22.10
CA ARG A 27 -6.70 5.85 20.65
C ARG A 27 -7.52 4.82 19.86
N ARG A 28 -7.99 3.76 20.52
CA ARG A 28 -8.68 2.68 19.86
C ARG A 28 -10.00 3.13 19.23
N HIS A 29 -10.21 2.75 17.98
CA HIS A 29 -11.51 2.86 17.33
C HIS A 29 -12.44 1.71 17.79
N PRO A 30 -13.73 1.96 18.06
CA PRO A 30 -14.67 0.92 18.56
C PRO A 30 -14.79 -0.30 17.65
N SER A 31 -14.67 -0.14 16.34
CA SER A 31 -14.78 -1.24 15.36
C SER A 31 -13.69 -2.32 15.53
N VAL A 32 -12.53 -1.98 16.11
CA VAL A 32 -11.40 -2.91 16.30
C VAL A 32 -11.51 -3.70 17.59
N THR A 33 -12.44 -3.35 18.48
CA THR A 33 -12.60 -4.00 19.80
C THR A 33 -12.64 -5.53 19.74
N PRO A 34 -13.31 -6.20 18.79
CA PRO A 34 -13.35 -7.67 18.71
C PRO A 34 -11.98 -8.34 18.49
N PHE A 35 -10.99 -7.58 17.99
CA PHE A 35 -9.63 -8.04 17.65
C PHE A 35 -8.62 -7.74 18.75
N ILE A 36 -9.04 -7.18 19.88
CA ILE A 36 -8.16 -6.93 21.01
C ILE A 36 -8.18 -8.14 21.95
N PHE A 37 -7.00 -8.72 22.17
CA PHE A 37 -6.79 -9.79 23.12
C PHE A 37 -6.74 -9.29 24.56
N GLY A 38 -6.05 -8.16 24.80
CA GLY A 38 -5.86 -7.59 26.13
C GLY A 38 -4.99 -6.34 26.09
N ALA A 39 -4.53 -5.92 27.28
CA ALA A 39 -3.63 -4.78 27.39
C ALA A 39 -2.51 -5.07 28.41
N LYS A 40 -1.29 -4.62 28.07
CA LYS A 40 -0.12 -4.70 28.93
C LYS A 40 0.58 -3.34 28.92
N ASN A 41 0.87 -2.79 30.10
CA ASN A 41 1.56 -1.51 30.25
C ASN A 41 0.89 -0.35 29.46
N LYS A 42 -0.45 -0.27 29.48
CA LYS A 42 -1.27 0.70 28.73
C LYS A 42 -1.25 0.55 27.20
N VAL A 43 -0.54 -0.44 26.67
CA VAL A 43 -0.54 -0.81 25.26
C VAL A 43 -1.48 -1.98 25.07
N GLU A 44 -2.41 -1.88 24.12
CA GLU A 44 -3.30 -2.99 23.76
C GLU A 44 -2.57 -4.01 22.88
N LEU A 45 -3.05 -5.25 22.92
CA LEU A 45 -2.51 -6.34 22.13
C LEU A 45 -3.58 -6.90 21.23
N PHE A 46 -3.24 -7.10 19.96
CA PHE A 46 -4.14 -7.77 19.02
C PHE A 46 -4.18 -9.27 19.23
N ASP A 47 -5.34 -9.83 18.96
CA ASP A 47 -5.59 -11.28 18.88
C ASP A 47 -5.10 -11.78 17.51
N LEU A 48 -3.93 -12.41 17.49
CA LEU A 48 -3.32 -12.88 16.24
C LEU A 48 -4.06 -14.06 15.62
N GLU A 49 -4.81 -14.83 16.39
CA GLU A 49 -5.63 -15.93 15.84
C GLU A 49 -6.73 -15.34 14.94
N LYS A 50 -7.50 -14.38 15.44
CA LYS A 50 -8.52 -13.68 14.65
C LYS A 50 -7.93 -12.89 13.49
N THR A 51 -6.77 -12.26 13.71
CA THR A 51 -6.05 -11.55 12.64
C THR A 51 -5.66 -12.51 11.53
N SER A 52 -5.15 -13.69 11.87
CA SER A 52 -4.73 -14.70 10.87
C SER A 52 -5.89 -15.19 10.02
N GLU A 53 -7.08 -15.39 10.62
CA GLU A 53 -8.30 -15.79 9.90
C GLU A 53 -8.75 -14.74 8.87
N VAL A 54 -8.74 -13.46 9.26
CA VAL A 54 -9.11 -12.36 8.36
C VAL A 54 -8.04 -12.18 7.27
N PHE A 55 -6.77 -12.30 7.65
CA PHE A 55 -5.68 -12.19 6.70
C PHE A 55 -5.68 -13.34 5.68
N ALA A 56 -6.02 -14.55 6.08
CA ALA A 56 -6.15 -15.69 5.15
C ALA A 56 -7.17 -15.39 4.04
N LYS A 57 -8.34 -14.83 4.38
CA LYS A 57 -9.36 -14.42 3.38
C LYS A 57 -8.81 -13.34 2.44
N THR A 58 -8.05 -12.40 2.98
CA THR A 58 -7.39 -11.36 2.17
C THR A 58 -6.37 -11.95 1.20
N LEU A 59 -5.58 -12.93 1.65
CA LEU A 59 -4.61 -13.63 0.79
C LEU A 59 -5.29 -14.44 -0.33
N GLU A 60 -6.42 -15.05 -0.07
CA GLU A 60 -7.22 -15.73 -1.12
C GLU A 60 -7.69 -14.74 -2.19
N PHE A 61 -8.18 -13.56 -1.78
CA PHE A 61 -8.53 -12.50 -2.72
C PHE A 61 -7.33 -12.05 -3.55
N ILE A 62 -6.17 -11.85 -2.92
CA ILE A 62 -4.93 -11.46 -3.61
C ILE A 62 -4.48 -12.54 -4.59
N LYS A 63 -4.59 -13.83 -4.24
CA LYS A 63 -4.31 -14.96 -5.16
C LYS A 63 -5.24 -14.92 -6.37
N THR A 64 -6.50 -14.58 -6.19
CA THR A 64 -7.45 -14.42 -7.30
C THR A 64 -7.02 -13.28 -8.24
N LEU A 65 -6.60 -12.12 -7.68
CA LEU A 65 -6.05 -11.03 -8.48
C LEU A 65 -4.79 -11.45 -9.23
N GLY A 66 -3.93 -12.27 -8.60
CA GLY A 66 -2.74 -12.83 -9.25
C GLY A 66 -3.08 -13.75 -10.43
N LYS A 67 -4.06 -14.64 -10.26
CA LYS A 67 -4.56 -15.52 -11.35
C LYS A 67 -5.08 -14.73 -12.54
N GLU A 68 -5.78 -13.65 -12.28
CA GLU A 68 -6.35 -12.79 -13.32
C GLU A 68 -5.35 -11.74 -13.84
N ASN A 69 -4.11 -11.74 -13.37
CA ASN A 69 -3.07 -10.75 -13.66
C ASN A 69 -3.55 -9.29 -13.51
N LYS A 70 -4.34 -9.02 -12.47
CA LYS A 70 -4.93 -7.70 -12.19
C LYS A 70 -3.94 -6.80 -11.46
N THR A 71 -3.90 -5.52 -11.84
CA THR A 71 -3.02 -4.53 -11.23
C THR A 71 -3.49 -4.14 -9.84
N ILE A 72 -2.57 -4.12 -8.88
CA ILE A 72 -2.77 -3.61 -7.52
C ILE A 72 -1.95 -2.32 -7.39
N LEU A 73 -2.56 -1.26 -6.85
CA LEU A 73 -1.86 -0.03 -6.48
C LEU A 73 -1.47 -0.11 -4.99
N PHE A 74 -0.18 -0.01 -4.69
CA PHE A 74 0.32 0.01 -3.32
C PHE A 74 0.46 1.46 -2.83
N VAL A 75 -0.11 1.78 -1.66
CA VAL A 75 -0.11 3.14 -1.09
C VAL A 75 0.37 3.12 0.35
N GLY A 76 1.32 4.00 0.69
CA GLY A 76 1.79 4.15 2.05
C GLY A 76 2.77 5.29 2.23
N GLY A 77 2.25 6.49 2.48
CA GLY A 77 3.05 7.71 2.69
C GLY A 77 3.69 7.84 4.09
N LYS A 78 3.45 6.86 4.99
CA LYS A 78 4.07 6.81 6.32
C LYS A 78 5.56 6.48 6.19
N SER A 79 6.43 7.18 6.93
CA SER A 79 7.89 6.99 6.86
C SER A 79 8.33 5.54 7.04
N GLU A 80 7.62 4.81 7.90
CA GLU A 80 7.84 3.40 8.19
C GLU A 80 7.44 2.49 7.04
N ALA A 81 6.45 2.91 6.23
CA ALA A 81 5.87 2.12 5.14
C ALA A 81 6.56 2.35 3.79
N ARG A 82 7.13 3.55 3.54
CA ARG A 82 7.65 3.98 2.24
C ARG A 82 8.49 2.92 1.54
N LYS A 83 9.53 2.46 2.21
CA LYS A 83 10.46 1.48 1.63
C LYS A 83 9.80 0.14 1.31
N ALA A 84 8.95 -0.34 2.22
CA ALA A 84 8.25 -1.60 2.03
C ALA A 84 7.23 -1.55 0.90
N VAL A 85 6.50 -0.42 0.76
CA VAL A 85 5.54 -0.16 -0.31
C VAL A 85 6.26 -0.07 -1.67
N ALA A 86 7.36 0.69 -1.76
CA ALA A 86 8.16 0.77 -2.98
C ALA A 86 8.71 -0.60 -3.39
N ASN A 87 9.27 -1.36 -2.44
CA ASN A 87 9.78 -2.70 -2.70
C ASN A 87 8.68 -3.66 -3.21
N ALA A 88 7.48 -3.61 -2.62
CA ALA A 88 6.35 -4.43 -3.06
C ALA A 88 5.90 -4.08 -4.48
N GLY A 89 5.79 -2.79 -4.80
CA GLY A 89 5.48 -2.32 -6.14
C GLY A 89 6.51 -2.75 -7.18
N LEU A 90 7.79 -2.56 -6.87
CA LEU A 90 8.90 -2.94 -7.76
C LEU A 90 8.98 -4.45 -7.97
N ALA A 91 8.78 -5.27 -6.92
CA ALA A 91 8.83 -6.73 -7.01
C ALA A 91 7.78 -7.30 -7.97
N LEU A 92 6.60 -6.68 -8.02
CA LEU A 92 5.50 -7.12 -8.89
C LEU A 92 5.41 -6.31 -10.19
N ALA A 93 6.29 -5.35 -10.42
CA ALA A 93 6.21 -4.36 -11.51
C ALA A 93 4.84 -3.63 -11.52
N MET A 94 4.34 -3.26 -10.33
CA MET A 94 3.06 -2.61 -10.11
C MET A 94 3.21 -1.17 -9.65
N PRO A 95 2.21 -0.31 -9.87
CA PRO A 95 2.25 1.07 -9.43
C PRO A 95 2.23 1.15 -7.89
N TYR A 96 2.96 2.16 -7.36
CA TYR A 96 3.01 2.43 -5.94
C TYR A 96 3.08 3.93 -5.64
N VAL A 97 2.64 4.32 -4.46
CA VAL A 97 2.76 5.67 -3.91
C VAL A 97 3.39 5.56 -2.52
N ASP A 98 4.65 5.90 -2.41
CA ASP A 98 5.43 5.87 -1.17
C ASP A 98 5.56 7.25 -0.50
N GLY A 99 5.04 8.27 -1.15
CA GLY A 99 5.00 9.65 -0.69
C GLY A 99 3.59 10.10 -0.26
N ARG A 100 3.36 11.39 -0.39
CA ARG A 100 2.04 11.98 -0.13
C ARG A 100 1.07 11.60 -1.25
N TRP A 101 -0.11 11.10 -0.88
CA TRP A 101 -1.20 10.92 -1.84
C TRP A 101 -1.61 12.24 -2.50
N ILE A 102 -1.77 12.21 -3.79
CA ILE A 102 -2.26 13.37 -4.56
C ILE A 102 -3.74 13.17 -4.82
N GLY A 103 -4.56 14.08 -4.29
CA GLY A 103 -5.99 14.06 -4.51
C GLY A 103 -6.34 14.10 -6.00
N GLY A 104 -7.30 13.28 -6.40
CA GLY A 104 -7.68 13.10 -7.80
C GLY A 104 -6.88 12.03 -8.54
N ALA A 105 -5.97 11.32 -7.86
CA ALA A 105 -5.15 10.29 -8.51
C ALA A 105 -5.98 9.14 -9.11
N LEU A 106 -7.14 8.84 -8.55
CA LEU A 106 -8.10 7.87 -9.10
C LEU A 106 -9.31 8.57 -9.72
N THR A 107 -9.91 9.53 -9.02
CA THR A 107 -11.15 10.19 -9.47
C THR A 107 -10.94 11.13 -10.67
N ASN A 108 -9.75 11.71 -10.79
CA ASN A 108 -9.37 12.58 -11.91
C ASN A 108 -8.15 12.04 -12.68
N PHE A 109 -8.13 10.73 -12.89
CA PHE A 109 -6.99 10.01 -13.48
C PHE A 109 -6.53 10.59 -14.83
N LYS A 110 -7.46 11.09 -15.66
CA LYS A 110 -7.12 11.69 -16.96
C LYS A 110 -6.17 12.89 -16.83
N GLU A 111 -6.39 13.76 -15.85
CA GLU A 111 -5.51 14.93 -15.63
C GLU A 111 -4.18 14.52 -14.99
N ILE A 112 -4.20 13.54 -14.11
CA ILE A 112 -2.97 12.96 -13.57
C ILE A 112 -2.14 12.34 -14.69
N ARG A 113 -2.76 11.61 -15.62
CA ARG A 113 -2.04 11.01 -16.77
C ARG A 113 -1.36 12.05 -17.64
N LYS A 114 -1.98 13.20 -17.90
CA LYS A 114 -1.34 14.31 -18.63
C LYS A 114 -0.06 14.84 -17.93
N ARG A 115 -0.08 14.85 -16.57
CA ARG A 115 1.11 15.26 -15.81
C ARG A 115 2.22 14.22 -15.85
N ILE A 116 1.86 12.94 -15.83
CA ILE A 116 2.79 11.83 -16.02
C ILE A 116 3.41 11.90 -17.42
N GLU A 117 2.61 12.12 -18.46
CA GLU A 117 3.09 12.29 -19.83
C GLU A 117 4.04 13.50 -19.97
N LYS A 118 3.75 14.60 -19.27
CA LYS A 118 4.67 15.75 -19.19
C LYS A 118 5.99 15.32 -18.54
N TYR A 119 5.96 14.56 -17.45
CA TYR A 119 7.15 14.03 -16.79
C TYR A 119 7.97 13.16 -17.75
N GLU A 120 7.36 12.16 -18.38
CA GLU A 120 7.99 11.27 -19.34
C GLU A 120 8.65 12.05 -20.49
N ARG A 121 7.95 13.06 -21.00
CA ARG A 121 8.48 13.94 -22.06
C ARG A 121 9.70 14.72 -21.61
N LEU A 122 9.65 15.39 -20.45
CA LEU A 122 10.76 16.19 -19.93
C LEU A 122 12.00 15.35 -19.63
N VAL A 123 11.81 14.14 -19.07
CA VAL A 123 12.90 13.17 -18.86
C VAL A 123 13.51 12.77 -20.20
N GLY A 124 12.70 12.44 -21.20
CA GLY A 124 13.18 12.08 -22.53
C GLY A 124 13.91 13.24 -23.24
N GLU A 125 13.42 14.49 -23.14
CA GLU A 125 14.11 15.68 -23.66
C GLU A 125 15.47 15.88 -22.97
N ARG A 126 15.56 15.65 -21.65
CA ARG A 126 16.81 15.72 -20.90
C ARG A 126 17.82 14.66 -21.36
N GLU A 127 17.39 13.41 -21.49
CA GLU A 127 18.25 12.30 -21.92
C GLU A 127 18.77 12.46 -23.35
N ARG A 128 17.96 12.99 -24.25
CA ARG A 128 18.36 13.28 -25.63
C ARG A 128 19.21 14.56 -25.78
N GLY A 129 19.46 15.29 -24.66
CA GLY A 129 20.23 16.53 -24.68
C GLY A 129 19.52 17.72 -25.33
N GLU A 130 18.23 17.65 -25.58
CA GLU A 130 17.46 18.72 -26.24
C GLU A 130 17.30 19.98 -25.38
N LEU A 131 17.63 19.89 -24.08
CA LEU A 131 17.60 21.02 -23.18
C LEU A 131 18.75 22.03 -23.38
N ILE A 132 19.73 21.75 -24.27
CA ILE A 132 20.86 22.65 -24.56
C ILE A 132 20.38 23.97 -25.14
N LYS A 133 19.25 23.99 -25.86
CA LYS A 133 18.62 25.20 -26.41
C LYS A 133 18.16 26.22 -25.36
N TYR A 134 18.00 25.80 -24.10
CA TYR A 134 17.57 26.66 -23.00
C TYR A 134 18.77 27.27 -22.27
N THR A 135 18.57 28.43 -21.64
CA THR A 135 19.56 29.07 -20.77
C THR A 135 19.87 28.23 -19.54
N LYS A 136 20.99 28.47 -18.86
CA LYS A 136 21.35 27.76 -17.63
C LYS A 136 20.25 27.85 -16.56
N LYS A 137 19.59 29.01 -16.43
CA LYS A 137 18.52 29.23 -15.47
C LYS A 137 17.28 28.40 -15.81
N GLU A 138 16.88 28.37 -17.06
CA GLU A 138 15.73 27.58 -17.51
C GLU A 138 15.95 26.08 -17.33
N ARG A 139 17.15 25.60 -17.68
CA ARG A 139 17.52 24.19 -17.43
C ARG A 139 17.38 23.81 -15.96
N LEU A 140 17.87 24.64 -15.05
CA LEU A 140 17.73 24.42 -13.62
C LEU A 140 16.27 24.38 -13.18
N LEU A 141 15.39 25.20 -13.76
CA LEU A 141 13.96 25.17 -13.45
C LEU A 141 13.29 23.90 -13.98
N ILE A 142 13.67 23.46 -15.19
CA ILE A 142 13.18 22.20 -15.77
C ILE A 142 13.66 21.00 -14.92
N ASP A 143 14.91 20.96 -14.50
CA ASP A 143 15.43 19.89 -13.64
C ASP A 143 14.66 19.81 -12.32
N ARG A 144 14.41 20.95 -11.68
CA ARG A 144 13.58 21.02 -10.46
C ARG A 144 12.14 20.57 -10.71
N GLU A 145 11.58 20.86 -11.87
CA GLU A 145 10.25 20.39 -12.25
C GLU A 145 10.24 18.88 -12.43
N ILE A 146 11.24 18.30 -13.07
CA ILE A 146 11.41 16.85 -13.21
C ILE A 146 11.49 16.19 -11.83
N ASP A 147 12.35 16.67 -10.94
CA ASP A 147 12.50 16.13 -9.59
C ASP A 147 11.19 16.18 -8.81
N ASN A 148 10.45 17.29 -8.91
CA ASN A 148 9.14 17.41 -8.25
C ASN A 148 8.10 16.44 -8.82
N LEU A 149 8.06 16.26 -10.14
CA LEU A 149 7.15 15.32 -10.80
C LEU A 149 7.52 13.88 -10.47
N GLU A 150 8.80 13.55 -10.37
CA GLU A 150 9.30 12.24 -9.97
C GLU A 150 8.87 11.89 -8.54
N ILE A 151 9.04 12.80 -7.60
CA ILE A 151 8.60 12.61 -6.20
C ILE A 151 7.09 12.37 -6.13
N MET A 152 6.29 13.04 -6.97
CA MET A 152 4.84 12.96 -6.94
C MET A 152 4.27 11.76 -7.71
N PHE A 153 4.87 11.42 -8.84
CA PHE A 153 4.27 10.50 -9.81
C PHE A 153 5.18 9.34 -10.22
N GLY A 154 6.46 9.33 -9.81
CA GLY A 154 7.45 8.33 -10.24
C GLY A 154 6.98 6.89 -10.05
N GLY A 155 6.35 6.58 -8.91
CA GLY A 155 5.85 5.23 -8.64
C GLY A 155 4.58 4.83 -9.39
N ILE A 156 3.87 5.78 -10.04
CA ILE A 156 2.64 5.51 -10.80
C ILE A 156 2.79 5.73 -12.32
N VAL A 157 4.00 5.95 -12.81
CA VAL A 157 4.28 6.12 -14.25
C VAL A 157 3.80 4.90 -15.05
N SER A 158 3.99 3.71 -14.52
CA SER A 158 3.55 2.45 -15.15
C SER A 158 2.03 2.28 -15.23
N MET A 159 1.25 3.08 -14.48
CA MET A 159 -0.20 2.98 -14.40
C MET A 159 -0.87 3.60 -15.63
N LYS A 160 -1.23 2.77 -16.61
CA LYS A 160 -1.95 3.19 -17.84
C LYS A 160 -3.46 3.20 -17.66
N GLU A 161 -3.98 2.37 -16.76
CA GLU A 161 -5.39 2.18 -16.44
C GLU A 161 -5.60 2.21 -14.94
N LEU A 162 -6.84 2.39 -14.50
CA LEU A 162 -7.20 2.33 -13.10
C LEU A 162 -6.89 0.93 -12.52
N PRO A 163 -6.32 0.85 -11.31
CA PRO A 163 -6.01 -0.42 -10.67
C PRO A 163 -7.28 -1.20 -10.36
N LYS A 164 -7.20 -2.52 -10.28
CA LYS A 164 -8.33 -3.38 -9.92
C LYS A 164 -8.46 -3.64 -8.43
N ALA A 165 -7.43 -3.32 -7.67
CA ALA A 165 -7.44 -3.28 -6.21
C ALA A 165 -6.41 -2.27 -5.71
N MET A 166 -6.57 -1.81 -4.48
CA MET A 166 -5.62 -0.94 -3.82
C MET A 166 -5.20 -1.54 -2.48
N PHE A 167 -3.89 -1.60 -2.23
CA PHE A 167 -3.34 -1.97 -0.92
C PHE A 167 -2.85 -0.71 -0.21
N VAL A 168 -3.38 -0.43 0.99
CA VAL A 168 -3.08 0.78 1.75
C VAL A 168 -2.45 0.42 3.09
N VAL A 169 -1.38 1.10 3.47
CA VAL A 169 -0.83 1.03 4.83
C VAL A 169 -1.35 2.24 5.61
N ASP A 170 -2.11 1.97 6.68
CA ASP A 170 -2.77 2.98 7.53
C ASP A 170 -3.91 3.74 6.81
N ALA A 171 -5.08 3.10 6.73
CA ALA A 171 -6.29 3.68 6.11
C ALA A 171 -6.73 5.02 6.71
N LYS A 172 -6.43 5.26 7.99
CA LYS A 172 -6.75 6.52 8.66
C LYS A 172 -5.91 7.68 8.13
N ARG A 173 -4.61 7.44 7.91
CA ARG A 173 -3.70 8.43 7.37
C ARG A 173 -3.98 8.68 5.88
N GLU A 174 -4.18 7.62 5.13
CA GLU A 174 -4.44 7.66 3.69
C GLU A 174 -5.96 7.71 3.36
N HIS A 175 -6.77 8.31 4.25
CA HIS A 175 -8.23 8.34 4.12
C HIS A 175 -8.73 8.95 2.79
N ILE A 176 -7.96 9.89 2.20
CA ILE A 176 -8.31 10.48 0.90
C ILE A 176 -8.19 9.42 -0.20
N ALA A 177 -7.10 8.63 -0.19
CA ALA A 177 -6.90 7.54 -1.15
C ALA A 177 -7.99 6.47 -1.02
N VAL A 178 -8.31 6.08 0.23
CA VAL A 178 -9.38 5.11 0.52
C VAL A 178 -10.72 5.59 0.00
N LYS A 179 -11.07 6.87 0.24
CA LYS A 179 -12.32 7.45 -0.23
C LYS A 179 -12.39 7.50 -1.76
N GLU A 180 -11.34 7.93 -2.43
CA GLU A 180 -11.29 7.93 -3.90
C GLU A 180 -11.44 6.51 -4.48
N ALA A 181 -10.82 5.50 -3.86
CA ALA A 181 -10.99 4.12 -4.29
C ALA A 181 -12.42 3.63 -4.12
N GLN A 182 -13.08 3.97 -2.99
CA GLN A 182 -14.49 3.66 -2.76
C GLN A 182 -15.40 4.33 -3.80
N ASP A 183 -15.18 5.62 -4.08
CA ASP A 183 -15.94 6.37 -5.07
C ASP A 183 -15.81 5.79 -6.49
N MET A 184 -14.66 5.18 -6.78
CA MET A 184 -14.37 4.51 -8.06
C MET A 184 -14.73 3.02 -8.07
N GLY A 185 -15.28 2.48 -6.96
CA GLY A 185 -15.62 1.06 -6.84
C GLY A 185 -14.40 0.11 -6.84
N ILE A 186 -13.22 0.60 -6.46
CA ILE A 186 -11.98 -0.18 -6.38
C ILE A 186 -11.90 -0.80 -4.98
N PRO A 187 -11.81 -2.14 -4.86
CA PRO A 187 -11.68 -2.79 -3.56
C PRO A 187 -10.39 -2.40 -2.87
N VAL A 188 -10.52 -2.05 -1.57
CA VAL A 188 -9.41 -1.63 -0.73
C VAL A 188 -9.02 -2.74 0.24
N ILE A 189 -7.75 -3.11 0.19
CA ILE A 189 -7.06 -3.94 1.17
C ILE A 189 -6.25 -3.00 2.04
N SER A 190 -6.32 -3.09 3.36
CA SER A 190 -5.51 -2.19 4.18
C SER A 190 -4.93 -2.87 5.41
N LEU A 191 -3.63 -2.62 5.65
CA LEU A 191 -3.03 -2.87 6.96
C LEU A 191 -3.48 -1.74 7.90
N VAL A 192 -4.25 -2.11 8.93
CA VAL A 192 -4.91 -1.17 9.84
C VAL A 192 -4.45 -1.36 11.28
N GLY A 193 -4.08 -0.26 11.92
CA GLY A 193 -3.85 -0.19 13.35
C GLY A 193 -5.14 -0.15 14.17
N SER A 194 -5.01 -0.13 15.50
CA SER A 194 -6.17 -0.10 16.39
C SER A 194 -6.95 1.23 16.39
N ASP A 195 -6.41 2.28 15.79
CA ASP A 195 -7.04 3.60 15.71
C ASP A 195 -7.76 3.87 14.38
N CYS A 196 -7.80 2.88 13.49
CA CYS A 196 -8.50 2.93 12.21
C CYS A 196 -9.92 2.39 12.31
N ASN A 197 -10.84 2.87 11.46
CA ASN A 197 -12.14 2.27 11.27
C ASN A 197 -12.04 1.12 10.26
N ILE A 198 -12.16 -0.12 10.70
CA ILE A 198 -12.07 -1.30 9.82
C ILE A 198 -13.23 -1.41 8.83
N ARG A 199 -14.34 -0.66 9.04
CA ARG A 199 -15.51 -0.68 8.14
C ARG A 199 -15.28 0.14 6.87
N ASP A 200 -14.25 0.98 6.86
CA ASP A 200 -13.92 1.82 5.70
C ASP A 200 -13.16 1.03 4.61
N VAL A 201 -12.80 -0.23 4.87
CA VAL A 201 -12.07 -1.08 3.92
C VAL A 201 -12.74 -2.44 3.77
N GLN A 202 -12.71 -2.99 2.55
CA GLN A 202 -13.34 -4.28 2.26
C GLN A 202 -12.52 -5.46 2.79
N TYR A 203 -11.19 -5.34 2.77
CA TYR A 203 -10.26 -6.38 3.21
C TYR A 203 -9.30 -5.83 4.26
N PRO A 204 -9.74 -5.69 5.53
CA PRO A 204 -8.87 -5.20 6.60
C PRO A 204 -7.87 -6.28 7.01
N VAL A 205 -6.61 -5.91 7.11
CA VAL A 205 -5.53 -6.70 7.72
C VAL A 205 -5.18 -6.02 9.03
N ILE A 206 -5.55 -6.63 10.16
CA ILE A 206 -5.39 -6.00 11.47
C ILE A 206 -3.99 -6.29 12.00
N GLY A 207 -3.25 -5.26 12.37
CA GLY A 207 -1.89 -5.42 12.89
C GLY A 207 -1.19 -4.11 13.17
N ASN A 208 0.06 -4.19 13.58
CA ASN A 208 0.87 -3.02 13.91
C ASN A 208 1.31 -2.28 12.65
N ASP A 209 0.68 -1.15 12.37
CA ASP A 209 0.99 -0.28 11.22
C ASP A 209 2.14 0.71 11.48
N SER A 210 2.78 0.65 12.67
CA SER A 210 3.87 1.54 13.06
C SER A 210 5.25 0.87 13.04
N SER A 211 5.31 -0.45 12.97
CA SER A 211 6.55 -1.21 12.90
C SER A 211 6.97 -1.48 11.46
N LYS A 212 8.19 -1.06 11.08
CA LYS A 212 8.76 -1.35 9.76
C LYS A 212 8.80 -2.85 9.47
N ALA A 213 9.27 -3.66 10.44
CA ALA A 213 9.36 -5.10 10.28
C ALA A 213 8.00 -5.75 10.04
N ASN A 214 6.95 -5.25 10.72
CA ASN A 214 5.61 -5.75 10.55
C ASN A 214 5.00 -5.37 9.19
N ILE A 215 5.16 -4.12 8.77
CA ILE A 215 4.70 -3.66 7.46
C ILE A 215 5.38 -4.46 6.35
N GLU A 216 6.69 -4.66 6.44
CA GLU A 216 7.47 -5.45 5.49
C GLU A 216 7.03 -6.92 5.45
N PHE A 217 6.75 -7.51 6.61
CA PHE A 217 6.22 -8.88 6.72
C PHE A 217 4.88 -9.01 5.98
N PHE A 218 3.91 -8.14 6.24
CA PHE A 218 2.61 -8.21 5.58
C PHE A 218 2.71 -7.96 4.08
N LEU A 219 3.45 -6.95 3.64
CA LEU A 219 3.64 -6.66 2.22
C LEU A 219 4.37 -7.79 1.49
N SER A 220 5.42 -8.37 2.08
CA SER A 220 6.13 -9.50 1.48
C SER A 220 5.23 -10.74 1.35
N THR A 221 4.34 -10.96 2.33
CA THR A 221 3.36 -12.07 2.28
C THR A 221 2.32 -11.83 1.19
N VAL A 222 1.87 -10.58 1.01
CA VAL A 222 0.97 -10.16 -0.08
C VAL A 222 1.63 -10.39 -1.44
N VAL A 223 2.88 -9.98 -1.61
CA VAL A 223 3.65 -10.19 -2.85
C VAL A 223 3.75 -11.68 -3.18
N LYS A 224 4.13 -12.52 -2.21
CA LYS A 224 4.19 -13.98 -2.39
C LYS A 224 2.84 -14.57 -2.78
N ALA A 225 1.75 -14.16 -2.13
CA ALA A 225 0.41 -14.66 -2.44
C ALA A 225 -0.03 -14.29 -3.88
N TYR A 226 0.31 -13.08 -4.33
CA TYR A 226 0.05 -12.67 -5.71
C TYR A 226 0.85 -13.51 -6.71
N GLU A 227 2.14 -13.72 -6.46
CA GLU A 227 3.00 -14.56 -7.30
C GLU A 227 2.55 -16.02 -7.35
N GLU A 228 2.09 -16.57 -6.21
CA GLU A 228 1.49 -17.91 -6.15
C GLU A 228 0.24 -17.99 -7.03
N GLY A 229 -0.64 -16.96 -6.96
CA GLY A 229 -1.79 -16.86 -7.82
C GLY A 229 -1.40 -16.88 -9.30
N LYS A 230 -0.39 -16.09 -9.68
CA LYS A 230 0.12 -16.00 -11.06
C LYS A 230 0.71 -17.31 -11.58
N LYS A 231 1.32 -18.13 -10.71
CA LYS A 231 1.90 -19.45 -11.08
C LYS A 231 0.85 -20.54 -11.24
N THR A 232 -0.38 -20.31 -10.80
CA THR A 232 -1.46 -21.32 -10.84
C THR A 232 -2.23 -21.31 -12.16
N VAL A 233 -1.90 -20.41 -13.06
CA VAL A 233 -2.38 -20.27 -14.44
C VAL A 233 -1.40 -20.93 -15.40
#